data_8327ba3202ae473dba0c1321a13dd85f
#
_entry.id   8327ba3202ae473dba0c1321a13dd85f
#
_cell.length_a   1.000
_cell.length_b   1.000
_cell.length_c   1.000
_cell.angle_alpha   90.00
_cell.angle_beta   90.00
_cell.angle_gamma   90.00
#
_symmetry.space_group_name_H-M   'P 1'
#
loop_
_entity.id
_entity.type
_entity.pdbx_description
1 polymer ?
#
loop_
_entity_poly.entity_id
_entity_poly.type
_entity_poly.pdbx_seq_one_letter_code
_entity_poly.pdbx_strand_id
1 'polypeptide(L)'
;MTARDSSVFSEFLAGLQAAGPEGLRAGLIGKDALAEGPFGPHPMVYADYVASGRALRQVEGFVMEKVLPYYANSHTEASFCGGAMTRMRREARQVIARACGAGPEHAVIFAGSGATAGLNRLVSLFGADTGRVRVLIGPYEHHSNILPWRESGAEVVELPEAPGGGIDTDALQQALAESAGFDRVICSFSAMSNVTGIIADVAGVTRIAKRAGARVIWDYAGGAPYLPVAMQPAPGVEIDAICVSPHKFIGGPGASGLLLLRRDAVVRQAPTWPGGGTVRFVSPEGQDYSGSLEAREEAGTPNVVGDIRAALVFLVKEAIGLDHLQTRNAALTARAFRAWGNCPQIDLLGQGEAPRVPVFSFRIRDGQGGFVHQQLITRMLSDLHGIQARGGCACAGPYVHRLLGIDAETSERLRAAILAGDEVQKPGFTRLNLSVLMEDETVDFILDAVRALAQNAPALAPRYEVDAAHAIFVPRVA
;
A
#
# COMPACT_ATOMS: atom_id res chain seq x y z
N MET A 1 17.56 -14.32 -40.20
CA MET A 1 17.46 -13.79 -38.85
C MET A 1 16.23 -12.89 -38.84
N THR A 2 15.10 -13.46 -38.48
CA THR A 2 13.86 -12.71 -38.29
C THR A 2 14.05 -11.78 -37.09
N ALA A 3 13.69 -10.50 -37.25
CA ALA A 3 13.63 -9.54 -36.15
C ALA A 3 12.85 -10.20 -35.00
N ARG A 4 13.48 -10.33 -33.83
CA ARG A 4 12.76 -10.67 -32.61
C ARG A 4 11.78 -9.51 -32.41
N ASP A 5 10.48 -9.81 -32.55
CA ASP A 5 9.44 -8.86 -32.14
C ASP A 5 9.76 -8.45 -30.72
N SER A 6 10.21 -7.19 -30.51
CA SER A 6 10.37 -6.64 -29.18
C SER A 6 8.98 -6.62 -28.54
N SER A 7 8.89 -7.13 -27.30
CA SER A 7 7.62 -7.10 -26.58
C SER A 7 7.15 -5.67 -26.41
N VAL A 8 5.84 -5.43 -26.55
CA VAL A 8 5.24 -4.11 -26.30
C VAL A 8 5.58 -3.54 -24.90
N PHE A 9 5.80 -4.40 -23.92
CA PHE A 9 6.26 -4.00 -22.59
C PHE A 9 7.73 -3.58 -22.58
N SER A 10 8.59 -4.23 -23.37
CA SER A 10 9.97 -3.84 -23.51
C SER A 10 10.12 -2.49 -24.23
N GLU A 11 9.30 -2.25 -25.27
CA GLU A 11 9.24 -0.95 -25.95
C GLU A 11 8.75 0.15 -25.00
N PHE A 12 7.75 -0.15 -24.20
CA PHE A 12 7.23 0.77 -23.19
C PHE A 12 8.31 1.14 -22.17
N LEU A 13 9.01 0.16 -21.61
CA LEU A 13 10.12 0.40 -20.68
C LEU A 13 11.22 1.27 -21.31
N ALA A 14 11.65 0.96 -22.54
CA ALA A 14 12.64 1.76 -23.25
C ALA A 14 12.18 3.21 -23.45
N GLY A 15 10.91 3.42 -23.77
CA GLY A 15 10.31 4.76 -23.86
C GLY A 15 10.32 5.53 -22.54
N LEU A 16 10.02 4.86 -21.43
CA LEU A 16 10.08 5.45 -20.09
C LEU A 16 11.52 5.84 -19.69
N GLN A 17 12.47 4.94 -19.96
CA GLN A 17 13.91 5.18 -19.67
C GLN A 17 14.46 6.36 -20.49
N ALA A 18 14.06 6.46 -21.77
CA ALA A 18 14.43 7.58 -22.62
C ALA A 18 13.83 8.92 -22.15
N ALA A 19 12.61 8.88 -21.61
CA ALA A 19 11.95 10.07 -21.06
C ALA A 19 12.60 10.55 -19.75
N GLY A 20 13.13 9.63 -18.96
CA GLY A 20 13.76 9.88 -17.66
C GLY A 20 12.81 10.48 -16.62
N PRO A 21 13.31 10.86 -15.43
CA PRO A 21 12.48 11.40 -14.36
C PRO A 21 11.71 12.68 -14.74
N GLU A 22 12.30 13.53 -15.56
CA GLU A 22 11.65 14.78 -16.03
C GLU A 22 10.46 14.49 -16.96
N GLY A 23 10.61 13.56 -17.91
CA GLY A 23 9.52 13.14 -18.79
C GLY A 23 8.40 12.42 -18.03
N LEU A 24 8.75 11.64 -16.99
CA LEU A 24 7.77 11.03 -16.10
C LEU A 24 7.02 12.09 -15.28
N ARG A 25 7.71 13.08 -14.74
CA ARG A 25 7.11 14.22 -14.03
C ARG A 25 6.16 15.00 -14.94
N ALA A 26 6.59 15.33 -16.16
CA ALA A 26 5.76 16.00 -17.15
C ALA A 26 4.51 15.19 -17.54
N GLY A 27 4.59 13.87 -17.44
CA GLY A 27 3.48 12.94 -17.70
C GLY A 27 2.47 12.79 -16.57
N LEU A 28 2.72 13.32 -15.36
CA LEU A 28 1.76 13.23 -14.25
C LEU A 28 0.44 13.93 -14.59
N ILE A 29 -0.65 13.19 -14.59
CA ILE A 29 -1.98 13.74 -14.91
C ILE A 29 -2.49 14.53 -13.71
N GLY A 30 -2.92 15.77 -13.97
CA GLY A 30 -3.45 16.67 -12.97
C GLY A 30 -2.39 17.46 -12.19
N LYS A 31 -1.11 17.45 -12.63
CA LYS A 31 -0.07 18.28 -12.01
C LYS A 31 -0.34 19.78 -12.14
N ASP A 32 -1.02 20.18 -13.24
CA ASP A 32 -1.36 21.57 -13.54
C ASP A 32 -2.84 21.87 -13.22
N ALA A 33 -3.54 20.98 -12.52
CA ALA A 33 -4.94 21.19 -12.15
C ALA A 33 -5.05 22.22 -11.02
N LEU A 34 -6.17 22.93 -10.99
CA LEU A 34 -6.53 23.81 -9.89
C LEU A 34 -7.44 23.06 -8.90
N ALA A 35 -7.20 23.26 -7.62
CA ALA A 35 -8.12 22.89 -6.55
C ALA A 35 -9.01 24.09 -6.28
N GLU A 36 -10.29 23.96 -6.62
CA GLU A 36 -11.30 24.97 -6.27
C GLU A 36 -11.55 24.93 -4.77
N GLY A 37 -11.47 26.08 -4.15
CA GLY A 37 -11.64 26.21 -2.69
C GLY A 37 -12.42 27.46 -2.31
N PRO A 38 -12.86 27.56 -1.05
CA PRO A 38 -13.69 28.67 -0.56
C PRO A 38 -12.92 30.02 -0.51
N PHE A 39 -11.59 29.96 -0.58
CA PHE A 39 -10.74 31.16 -0.58
C PHE A 39 -10.12 31.43 -1.96
N GLY A 40 -10.67 30.82 -3.01
CA GLY A 40 -10.21 30.90 -4.38
C GLY A 40 -9.49 29.63 -4.85
N PRO A 41 -9.19 29.56 -6.16
CA PRO A 41 -8.47 28.43 -6.73
C PRO A 41 -6.99 28.45 -6.35
N HIS A 42 -6.44 27.28 -6.04
CA HIS A 42 -5.01 27.08 -5.81
C HIS A 42 -4.45 26.01 -6.77
N PRO A 43 -3.18 26.07 -7.18
CA PRO A 43 -2.52 24.95 -7.83
C PRO A 43 -2.64 23.70 -6.96
N MET A 44 -3.10 22.59 -7.56
CA MET A 44 -3.29 21.33 -6.81
C MET A 44 -1.94 20.64 -6.57
N VAL A 45 -1.56 20.52 -5.30
CA VAL A 45 -0.37 19.81 -4.87
C VAL A 45 -0.77 18.48 -4.22
N TYR A 46 -0.56 17.36 -4.93
CA TYR A 46 -0.93 16.05 -4.43
C TYR A 46 0.16 15.46 -3.53
N ALA A 47 -0.17 15.22 -2.27
CA ALA A 47 0.73 14.72 -1.23
C ALA A 47 0.19 13.49 -0.47
N ASP A 48 -0.69 12.67 -1.09
CA ASP A 48 -1.25 11.45 -0.49
C ASP A 48 -0.92 10.18 -1.32
N TYR A 49 0.29 10.11 -1.89
CA TYR A 49 0.74 8.99 -2.74
C TYR A 49 0.73 7.64 -2.03
N VAL A 50 0.93 7.60 -0.71
CA VAL A 50 0.88 6.35 0.06
C VAL A 50 -0.53 5.75 0.13
N ALA A 51 -1.56 6.56 -0.13
CA ALA A 51 -2.94 6.09 -0.25
C ALA A 51 -3.27 5.66 -1.68
N SER A 52 -2.86 6.45 -2.68
CA SER A 52 -3.03 6.13 -4.11
C SER A 52 -1.99 6.87 -4.94
N GLY A 53 -1.41 6.19 -5.93
CA GLY A 53 -0.56 6.83 -6.93
C GLY A 53 -1.34 7.80 -7.82
N ARG A 54 -0.61 8.68 -8.52
CA ARG A 54 -1.18 9.54 -9.56
C ARG A 54 -1.16 8.83 -10.91
N ALA A 55 -2.17 9.10 -11.74
CA ALA A 55 -2.20 8.62 -13.11
C ALA A 55 -1.06 9.23 -13.94
N LEU A 56 -0.56 8.48 -14.92
CA LEU A 56 0.59 8.85 -15.74
C LEU A 56 0.22 8.73 -17.22
N ARG A 57 0.44 9.79 -18.01
CA ARG A 57 0.10 9.84 -19.45
C ARG A 57 0.67 8.67 -20.25
N GLN A 58 1.89 8.26 -19.93
CA GLN A 58 2.54 7.12 -20.59
C GLN A 58 1.77 5.82 -20.36
N VAL A 59 1.29 5.58 -19.13
CA VAL A 59 0.47 4.40 -18.81
C VAL A 59 -0.91 4.47 -19.46
N GLU A 60 -1.57 5.63 -19.38
CA GLU A 60 -2.89 5.81 -20.00
C GLU A 60 -2.79 5.72 -21.53
N GLY A 61 -1.76 6.30 -22.14
CA GLY A 61 -1.50 6.20 -23.58
C GLY A 61 -1.30 4.74 -24.02
N PHE A 62 -0.50 3.96 -23.27
CA PHE A 62 -0.34 2.52 -23.56
C PHE A 62 -1.69 1.79 -23.51
N VAL A 63 -2.52 2.06 -22.49
CA VAL A 63 -3.84 1.43 -22.39
C VAL A 63 -4.72 1.81 -23.58
N MET A 64 -4.78 3.09 -23.91
CA MET A 64 -5.60 3.59 -25.04
C MET A 64 -5.15 3.06 -26.39
N GLU A 65 -3.86 2.95 -26.65
CA GLU A 65 -3.30 2.67 -27.96
C GLU A 65 -3.00 1.19 -28.18
N LYS A 66 -2.64 0.44 -27.13
CA LYS A 66 -2.19 -0.95 -27.25
C LYS A 66 -3.17 -1.97 -26.67
N VAL A 67 -4.04 -1.57 -25.74
CA VAL A 67 -4.97 -2.49 -25.05
C VAL A 67 -6.39 -2.32 -25.59
N LEU A 68 -6.96 -1.13 -25.48
CA LEU A 68 -8.38 -0.91 -25.78
C LEU A 68 -8.81 -1.23 -27.22
N PRO A 69 -8.00 -0.99 -28.28
CA PRO A 69 -8.38 -1.34 -29.64
C PRO A 69 -8.61 -2.83 -29.84
N TYR A 70 -8.00 -3.68 -29.01
CA TYR A 70 -8.05 -5.14 -29.11
C TYR A 70 -8.71 -5.78 -27.89
N TYR A 71 -9.35 -4.98 -27.04
CA TYR A 71 -9.92 -5.47 -25.80
C TYR A 71 -10.99 -6.54 -26.04
N ALA A 72 -10.83 -7.67 -25.38
CA ALA A 72 -11.75 -8.78 -25.36
C ALA A 72 -11.53 -9.63 -24.10
N ASN A 73 -12.46 -10.57 -23.82
CA ASN A 73 -12.24 -11.54 -22.75
C ASN A 73 -11.04 -12.45 -23.06
N SER A 74 -10.18 -12.66 -22.07
CA SER A 74 -8.91 -13.41 -22.19
C SER A 74 -9.05 -14.93 -22.00
N HIS A 75 -10.28 -15.48 -21.88
CA HIS A 75 -10.49 -16.93 -21.74
C HIS A 75 -10.52 -17.70 -23.06
N THR A 76 -10.21 -17.06 -24.18
CA THR A 76 -10.16 -17.69 -25.50
C THR A 76 -8.95 -17.20 -26.27
N GLU A 77 -8.30 -18.11 -27.00
CA GLU A 77 -7.22 -17.77 -27.94
C GLU A 77 -7.67 -17.96 -29.41
N ALA A 78 -8.90 -18.41 -29.64
CA ALA A 78 -9.41 -18.70 -30.99
C ALA A 78 -9.65 -17.44 -31.82
N SER A 79 -10.03 -16.32 -31.20
CA SER A 79 -10.16 -15.04 -31.89
C SER A 79 -8.91 -14.19 -31.77
N PHE A 80 -8.68 -13.29 -32.73
CA PHE A 80 -7.54 -12.39 -32.70
C PHE A 80 -7.48 -11.56 -31.39
N CYS A 81 -8.59 -10.91 -31.03
CA CYS A 81 -8.67 -10.07 -29.84
C CYS A 81 -8.52 -10.89 -28.53
N GLY A 82 -9.22 -12.02 -28.43
CA GLY A 82 -9.10 -12.91 -27.26
C GLY A 82 -7.68 -13.42 -27.08
N GLY A 83 -7.04 -13.87 -28.18
CA GLY A 83 -5.65 -14.30 -28.17
C GLY A 83 -4.67 -13.16 -27.82
N ALA A 84 -4.90 -11.94 -28.34
CA ALA A 84 -4.07 -10.78 -28.03
C ALA A 84 -4.13 -10.45 -26.53
N MET A 85 -5.32 -10.37 -25.94
CA MET A 85 -5.48 -10.08 -24.50
C MET A 85 -4.92 -11.18 -23.61
N THR A 86 -5.11 -12.45 -23.99
CA THR A 86 -4.54 -13.59 -23.26
C THR A 86 -3.00 -13.53 -23.24
N ARG A 87 -2.36 -13.27 -24.38
CA ARG A 87 -0.91 -13.13 -24.47
C ARG A 87 -0.40 -11.93 -23.67
N MET A 88 -1.03 -10.76 -23.81
CA MET A 88 -0.64 -9.54 -23.12
C MET A 88 -0.77 -9.70 -21.59
N ARG A 89 -1.84 -10.33 -21.12
CA ARG A 89 -2.02 -10.63 -19.68
C ARG A 89 -0.99 -11.64 -19.16
N ARG A 90 -0.64 -12.65 -19.96
CA ARG A 90 0.43 -13.61 -19.64
C ARG A 90 1.79 -12.91 -19.53
N GLU A 91 2.08 -12.02 -20.45
CA GLU A 91 3.30 -11.23 -20.46
C GLU A 91 3.36 -10.24 -19.28
N ALA A 92 2.24 -9.58 -18.95
CA ALA A 92 2.11 -8.75 -17.75
C ALA A 92 2.48 -9.51 -16.48
N ARG A 93 2.01 -10.76 -16.34
CA ARG A 93 2.38 -11.64 -15.23
C ARG A 93 3.89 -11.94 -15.19
N GLN A 94 4.51 -12.15 -16.35
CA GLN A 94 5.95 -12.38 -16.45
C GLN A 94 6.78 -11.13 -16.09
N VAL A 95 6.31 -9.93 -16.46
CA VAL A 95 6.92 -8.65 -16.04
C VAL A 95 6.93 -8.56 -14.53
N ILE A 96 5.80 -8.80 -13.88
CA ILE A 96 5.68 -8.76 -12.42
C ILE A 96 6.57 -9.83 -11.76
N ALA A 97 6.55 -11.06 -12.29
CA ALA A 97 7.38 -12.15 -11.78
C ALA A 97 8.87 -11.76 -11.80
N ARG A 98 9.38 -11.25 -12.93
CA ARG A 98 10.78 -10.80 -13.03
C ARG A 98 11.08 -9.65 -12.06
N ALA A 99 10.21 -8.66 -11.98
CA ALA A 99 10.40 -7.50 -11.09
C ALA A 99 10.44 -7.89 -9.60
N CYS A 100 9.82 -9.01 -9.23
CA CYS A 100 9.76 -9.52 -7.85
C CYS A 100 10.66 -10.76 -7.60
N GLY A 101 11.50 -11.14 -8.57
CA GLY A 101 12.35 -12.32 -8.43
C GLY A 101 11.57 -13.63 -8.22
N ALA A 102 10.36 -13.72 -8.77
CA ALA A 102 9.52 -14.91 -8.68
C ALA A 102 9.85 -15.90 -9.81
N GLY A 103 10.30 -17.11 -9.43
CA GLY A 103 10.61 -18.21 -10.33
C GLY A 103 9.40 -19.14 -10.57
N PRO A 104 9.62 -20.29 -11.25
CA PRO A 104 8.56 -21.28 -11.53
C PRO A 104 7.88 -21.85 -10.28
N GLU A 105 8.59 -21.88 -9.15
CA GLU A 105 8.11 -22.31 -7.84
C GLU A 105 7.09 -21.34 -7.22
N HIS A 106 6.94 -20.16 -7.80
CA HIS A 106 6.00 -19.14 -7.36
C HIS A 106 4.79 -19.04 -8.28
N ALA A 107 3.67 -18.60 -7.72
CA ALA A 107 2.51 -18.14 -8.46
C ALA A 107 2.39 -16.62 -8.32
N VAL A 108 2.00 -15.97 -9.42
CA VAL A 108 1.63 -14.53 -9.44
C VAL A 108 0.15 -14.44 -9.77
N ILE A 109 -0.67 -14.05 -8.82
CA ILE A 109 -2.12 -14.02 -8.91
C ILE A 109 -2.59 -12.56 -8.97
N PHE A 110 -3.44 -12.25 -9.95
CA PHE A 110 -4.16 -10.99 -9.99
C PHE A 110 -5.35 -11.08 -9.03
N ALA A 111 -5.19 -10.51 -7.85
CA ALA A 111 -6.09 -10.74 -6.72
C ALA A 111 -7.31 -9.80 -6.69
N GLY A 112 -7.36 -8.76 -7.53
CA GLY A 112 -8.45 -7.79 -7.56
C GLY A 112 -8.20 -6.57 -6.68
N SER A 113 -8.91 -6.38 -5.58
CA SER A 113 -8.88 -5.15 -4.77
C SER A 113 -7.62 -5.02 -3.89
N GLY A 114 -6.49 -4.69 -4.49
CA GLY A 114 -5.24 -4.42 -3.79
C GLY A 114 -4.71 -5.62 -2.99
N ALA A 115 -3.80 -5.36 -2.07
CA ALA A 115 -3.23 -6.36 -1.16
C ALA A 115 -4.29 -7.01 -0.26
N THR A 116 -5.36 -6.28 0.08
CA THR A 116 -6.46 -6.78 0.92
C THR A 116 -7.05 -8.08 0.37
N ALA A 117 -7.28 -8.14 -0.95
CA ALA A 117 -7.82 -9.34 -1.58
C ALA A 117 -6.84 -10.52 -1.54
N GLY A 118 -5.53 -10.26 -1.61
CA GLY A 118 -4.48 -11.26 -1.44
C GLY A 118 -4.43 -11.81 -0.01
N LEU A 119 -4.42 -10.92 0.98
CA LEU A 119 -4.38 -11.29 2.40
C LEU A 119 -5.60 -12.13 2.81
N ASN A 120 -6.81 -11.77 2.34
CA ASN A 120 -8.01 -12.58 2.59
C ASN A 120 -7.90 -13.99 1.98
N ARG A 121 -7.32 -14.14 0.77
CA ARG A 121 -7.09 -15.45 0.18
C ARG A 121 -6.09 -16.28 0.97
N LEU A 122 -5.05 -15.65 1.52
CA LEU A 122 -4.01 -16.33 2.28
C LEU A 122 -4.54 -16.99 3.55
N VAL A 123 -5.64 -16.51 4.13
CA VAL A 123 -6.30 -17.18 5.26
C VAL A 123 -6.54 -18.67 4.95
N SER A 124 -7.24 -18.97 3.87
CA SER A 124 -7.54 -20.34 3.48
C SER A 124 -6.39 -21.01 2.72
N LEU A 125 -5.64 -20.29 1.89
CA LEU A 125 -4.51 -20.87 1.15
C LEU A 125 -3.42 -21.40 2.08
N PHE A 126 -3.18 -20.73 3.21
CA PHE A 126 -2.22 -21.14 4.21
C PHE A 126 -2.86 -21.91 5.38
N GLY A 127 -4.19 -22.11 5.34
CA GLY A 127 -4.93 -22.89 6.33
C GLY A 127 -4.97 -22.24 7.70
N ALA A 128 -5.08 -20.92 7.77
CA ALA A 128 -5.28 -20.19 9.02
C ALA A 128 -6.66 -20.45 9.64
N ASP A 129 -7.61 -20.89 8.82
CA ASP A 129 -8.99 -21.23 9.17
C ASP A 129 -9.18 -22.70 9.57
N THR A 130 -8.11 -23.48 9.68
CA THR A 130 -8.18 -24.92 9.97
C THR A 130 -7.09 -25.38 10.94
N GLY A 131 -7.47 -26.12 11.98
CA GLY A 131 -6.54 -26.60 13.00
C GLY A 131 -6.17 -25.52 14.03
N ARG A 132 -5.15 -25.81 14.83
CA ARG A 132 -4.64 -24.86 15.84
C ARG A 132 -3.54 -24.01 15.22
N VAL A 133 -3.88 -22.78 14.84
CA VAL A 133 -2.97 -21.86 14.15
C VAL A 133 -2.67 -20.63 14.99
N ARG A 134 -1.40 -20.19 15.01
CA ARG A 134 -1.00 -18.91 15.56
C ARG A 134 -0.51 -18.00 14.44
N VAL A 135 -1.01 -16.76 14.43
CA VAL A 135 -0.57 -15.72 13.50
C VAL A 135 0.15 -14.61 14.28
N LEU A 136 1.41 -14.38 13.95
CA LEU A 136 2.19 -13.27 14.49
C LEU A 136 2.11 -12.11 13.51
N ILE A 137 1.66 -10.96 13.99
CA ILE A 137 1.57 -9.73 13.21
C ILE A 137 2.51 -8.66 13.79
N GLY A 138 2.94 -7.72 12.95
CA GLY A 138 3.88 -6.66 13.36
C GLY A 138 3.19 -5.48 14.03
N PRO A 139 3.98 -4.47 14.46
CA PRO A 139 3.46 -3.29 15.13
C PRO A 139 2.79 -2.28 14.20
N TYR A 140 2.97 -2.39 12.88
CA TYR A 140 2.55 -1.37 11.89
C TYR A 140 1.39 -1.80 11.00
N GLU A 141 0.67 -2.85 11.38
CA GLU A 141 -0.21 -3.50 10.45
C GLU A 141 -1.41 -2.63 10.07
N HIS A 142 -1.66 -2.58 8.76
CA HIS A 142 -2.91 -2.07 8.24
C HIS A 142 -4.07 -3.00 8.62
N HIS A 143 -5.28 -2.49 8.77
CA HIS A 143 -6.48 -3.31 9.07
C HIS A 143 -6.61 -4.52 8.14
N SER A 144 -6.20 -4.40 6.88
CA SER A 144 -6.20 -5.51 5.91
C SER A 144 -5.27 -6.67 6.28
N ASN A 145 -4.25 -6.41 7.10
CA ASN A 145 -3.32 -7.42 7.61
C ASN A 145 -3.56 -7.75 9.11
N ILE A 146 -4.70 -7.33 9.66
CA ILE A 146 -5.15 -7.66 11.01
C ILE A 146 -6.45 -8.45 10.95
N LEU A 147 -7.47 -7.86 10.31
CA LEU A 147 -8.84 -8.36 10.39
C LEU A 147 -9.02 -9.75 9.78
N PRO A 148 -8.46 -10.09 8.61
CA PRO A 148 -8.60 -11.45 8.07
C PRO A 148 -8.08 -12.53 9.01
N TRP A 149 -7.00 -12.25 9.74
CA TRP A 149 -6.44 -13.19 10.71
C TRP A 149 -7.31 -13.32 11.96
N ARG A 150 -7.86 -12.21 12.47
CA ARG A 150 -8.80 -12.25 13.61
C ARG A 150 -10.08 -13.01 13.28
N GLU A 151 -10.61 -12.83 12.06
CA GLU A 151 -11.82 -13.52 11.58
C GLU A 151 -11.56 -14.99 11.21
N SER A 152 -10.30 -15.42 11.04
CA SER A 152 -9.97 -16.80 10.67
C SER A 152 -10.15 -17.81 11.81
N GLY A 153 -10.25 -17.36 13.04
CA GLY A 153 -10.25 -18.20 14.24
C GLY A 153 -8.84 -18.58 14.74
N ALA A 154 -7.78 -18.13 14.08
CA ALA A 154 -6.42 -18.30 14.57
C ALA A 154 -6.16 -17.46 15.82
N GLU A 155 -5.21 -17.88 16.65
CA GLU A 155 -4.68 -17.05 17.72
C GLU A 155 -3.76 -15.98 17.13
N VAL A 156 -4.16 -14.71 17.25
CA VAL A 156 -3.39 -13.59 16.69
C VAL A 156 -2.62 -12.87 17.79
N VAL A 157 -1.30 -12.81 17.63
CA VAL A 157 -0.38 -12.13 18.55
C VAL A 157 0.29 -10.95 17.81
N GLU A 158 0.11 -9.76 18.35
CA GLU A 158 0.78 -8.55 17.84
C GLU A 158 2.14 -8.37 18.54
N LEU A 159 3.19 -8.27 17.74
CA LEU A 159 4.55 -8.04 18.23
C LEU A 159 4.77 -6.55 18.54
N PRO A 160 5.56 -6.23 19.57
CA PRO A 160 5.91 -4.85 19.89
C PRO A 160 6.82 -4.23 18.82
N GLU A 161 6.85 -2.90 18.83
CA GLU A 161 7.84 -2.11 18.11
C GLU A 161 9.15 -2.09 18.91
N ALA A 162 10.28 -2.29 18.24
CA ALA A 162 11.60 -2.15 18.83
C ALA A 162 11.87 -0.67 19.23
N PRO A 163 12.68 -0.39 20.24
CA PRO A 163 13.00 0.98 20.69
C PRO A 163 13.54 1.88 19.56
N GLY A 164 14.27 1.29 18.59
CA GLY A 164 14.79 2.00 17.41
C GLY A 164 13.81 2.05 16.24
N GLY A 165 12.61 1.50 16.37
CA GLY A 165 11.65 1.26 15.29
C GLY A 165 11.85 -0.10 14.64
N GLY A 166 10.82 -0.59 13.94
CA GLY A 166 10.79 -1.92 13.35
C GLY A 166 10.16 -2.96 14.30
N ILE A 167 10.14 -4.21 13.86
CA ILE A 167 9.64 -5.32 14.67
C ILE A 167 10.70 -5.68 15.74
N ASP A 168 10.25 -5.83 16.97
CA ASP A 168 11.12 -6.33 18.04
C ASP A 168 11.48 -7.81 17.77
N THR A 169 12.75 -8.05 17.43
CA THR A 169 13.24 -9.38 17.06
C THR A 169 13.36 -10.34 18.22
N ASP A 170 13.56 -9.85 19.44
CA ASP A 170 13.61 -10.68 20.64
C ASP A 170 12.21 -11.15 21.01
N ALA A 171 11.24 -10.25 20.96
CA ALA A 171 9.83 -10.59 21.12
C ALA A 171 9.34 -11.57 20.02
N LEU A 172 9.80 -11.39 18.78
CA LEU A 172 9.51 -12.35 17.69
C LEU A 172 10.07 -13.74 18.03
N GLN A 173 11.32 -13.84 18.45
CA GLN A 173 11.94 -15.12 18.80
C GLN A 173 11.22 -15.80 19.96
N GLN A 174 10.85 -15.04 20.99
CA GLN A 174 10.07 -15.52 22.12
C GLN A 174 8.69 -16.04 21.67
N ALA A 175 7.93 -15.26 20.90
CA ALA A 175 6.61 -15.64 20.41
C ALA A 175 6.66 -16.92 19.53
N LEU A 176 7.72 -17.07 18.73
CA LEU A 176 7.96 -18.29 17.93
C LEU A 176 8.24 -19.50 18.82
N ALA A 177 9.07 -19.34 19.87
CA ALA A 177 9.34 -20.43 20.83
C ALA A 177 8.07 -20.85 21.60
N GLU A 178 7.24 -19.91 21.98
CA GLU A 178 5.94 -20.14 22.65
C GLU A 178 4.87 -20.72 21.71
N SER A 179 5.16 -20.82 20.42
CA SER A 179 4.27 -21.40 19.42
C SER A 179 4.42 -22.92 19.27
N ALA A 180 5.27 -23.56 20.07
CA ALA A 180 5.37 -25.01 20.13
C ALA A 180 4.00 -25.63 20.49
N GLY A 181 3.51 -26.54 19.68
CA GLY A 181 2.19 -27.17 19.86
C GLY A 181 1.06 -26.53 19.05
N PHE A 182 1.34 -25.54 18.23
CA PHE A 182 0.46 -25.11 17.14
C PHE A 182 0.74 -25.96 15.89
N ASP A 183 -0.32 -26.29 15.15
CA ASP A 183 -0.18 -27.03 13.90
C ASP A 183 0.55 -26.20 12.83
N ARG A 184 0.37 -24.89 12.88
CA ARG A 184 0.99 -23.91 11.98
C ARG A 184 1.26 -22.60 12.69
N VAL A 185 2.37 -21.98 12.31
CA VAL A 185 2.72 -20.60 12.70
C VAL A 185 2.86 -19.77 11.42
N ILE A 186 2.16 -18.68 11.37
CA ILE A 186 2.18 -17.73 10.25
C ILE A 186 2.66 -16.39 10.79
N CYS A 187 3.67 -15.81 10.15
CA CYS A 187 4.14 -14.46 10.40
C CYS A 187 3.64 -13.57 9.25
N SER A 188 2.85 -12.54 9.54
CA SER A 188 2.30 -11.63 8.52
C SER A 188 2.63 -10.19 8.90
N PHE A 189 3.54 -9.57 8.14
CA PHE A 189 4.15 -8.30 8.48
C PHE A 189 4.04 -7.28 7.36
N SER A 190 3.93 -5.99 7.71
CA SER A 190 4.06 -4.89 6.77
C SER A 190 5.52 -4.55 6.51
N ALA A 191 5.92 -4.50 5.23
CA ALA A 191 7.27 -4.13 4.83
C ALA A 191 7.61 -2.66 5.13
N MET A 192 6.58 -1.84 5.33
CA MET A 192 6.71 -0.43 5.63
C MET A 192 5.46 0.07 6.38
N SER A 193 5.66 0.87 7.42
CA SER A 193 4.56 1.58 8.07
C SER A 193 3.93 2.60 7.13
N ASN A 194 2.64 2.46 6.87
CA ASN A 194 1.88 3.45 6.10
C ASN A 194 1.58 4.75 6.89
N VAL A 195 1.96 4.79 8.17
CA VAL A 195 1.78 5.94 9.07
C VAL A 195 3.07 6.75 9.18
N THR A 196 4.19 6.11 9.48
CA THR A 196 5.47 6.76 9.80
C THR A 196 6.52 6.59 8.70
N GLY A 197 6.25 5.75 7.71
CA GLY A 197 7.22 5.44 6.66
C GLY A 197 8.37 4.53 7.11
N ILE A 198 8.40 4.08 8.37
CA ILE A 198 9.45 3.18 8.89
C ILE A 198 9.48 1.90 8.07
N ILE A 199 10.67 1.50 7.67
CA ILE A 199 10.94 0.31 6.83
C ILE A 199 11.31 -0.86 7.74
N ALA A 200 10.68 -2.02 7.53
CA ALA A 200 11.01 -3.25 8.24
C ALA A 200 12.29 -3.90 7.68
N ASP A 201 13.06 -4.58 8.53
CA ASP A 201 14.13 -5.48 8.08
C ASP A 201 13.53 -6.79 7.55
N VAL A 202 13.07 -6.74 6.29
CA VAL A 202 12.41 -7.87 5.63
C VAL A 202 13.28 -9.13 5.65
N ALA A 203 14.57 -8.99 5.37
CA ALA A 203 15.48 -10.13 5.27
C ALA A 203 15.80 -10.74 6.64
N GLY A 204 16.09 -9.92 7.64
CA GLY A 204 16.41 -10.36 9.00
C GLY A 204 15.23 -11.03 9.68
N VAL A 205 14.07 -10.39 9.65
CA VAL A 205 12.82 -10.90 10.23
C VAL A 205 12.38 -12.19 9.54
N THR A 206 12.43 -12.26 8.20
CA THR A 206 12.12 -13.50 7.47
C THR A 206 13.06 -14.62 7.87
N ARG A 207 14.37 -14.37 8.00
CA ARG A 207 15.35 -15.37 8.40
C ARG A 207 15.06 -15.96 9.77
N ILE A 208 14.67 -15.11 10.75
CA ILE A 208 14.30 -15.56 12.10
C ILE A 208 13.06 -16.47 12.03
N ALA A 209 12.00 -16.00 11.39
CA ALA A 209 10.74 -16.74 11.29
C ALA A 209 10.90 -18.09 10.53
N LYS A 210 11.64 -18.08 9.42
CA LYS A 210 11.88 -19.30 8.63
C LYS A 210 12.73 -20.35 9.38
N ARG A 211 13.70 -19.93 10.20
CA ARG A 211 14.46 -20.83 11.06
C ARG A 211 13.60 -21.55 12.10
N ALA A 212 12.52 -20.91 12.55
CA ALA A 212 11.53 -21.50 13.44
C ALA A 212 10.45 -22.32 12.72
N GLY A 213 10.54 -22.47 11.38
CA GLY A 213 9.58 -23.23 10.58
C GLY A 213 8.28 -22.48 10.28
N ALA A 214 8.17 -21.20 10.60
CA ALA A 214 6.99 -20.41 10.32
C ALA A 214 6.85 -20.11 8.82
N ARG A 215 5.61 -19.91 8.36
CA ARG A 215 5.31 -19.28 7.07
C ARG A 215 5.39 -17.77 7.19
N VAL A 216 5.94 -17.13 6.18
CA VAL A 216 6.19 -15.68 6.21
C VAL A 216 5.47 -14.98 5.06
N ILE A 217 4.63 -14.02 5.42
CA ILE A 217 3.88 -13.16 4.52
C ILE A 217 4.35 -11.72 4.72
N TRP A 218 4.56 -11.01 3.62
CA TRP A 218 4.84 -9.59 3.65
C TRP A 218 3.77 -8.78 2.92
N ASP A 219 3.13 -7.85 3.63
CA ASP A 219 2.28 -6.83 3.05
C ASP A 219 3.14 -5.66 2.53
N TYR A 220 3.26 -5.60 1.23
CA TYR A 220 3.97 -4.54 0.51
C TYR A 220 3.02 -3.46 -0.02
N ALA A 221 1.76 -3.42 0.41
CA ALA A 221 0.79 -2.44 -0.10
C ALA A 221 1.29 -1.00 0.00
N GLY A 222 1.89 -0.63 1.14
CA GLY A 222 2.49 0.70 1.34
C GLY A 222 3.91 0.80 0.78
N GLY A 223 4.69 -0.27 0.90
CA GLY A 223 6.13 -0.29 0.63
C GLY A 223 6.52 -0.50 -0.83
N ALA A 224 5.74 -1.25 -1.60
CA ALA A 224 6.13 -1.65 -2.96
C ALA A 224 6.48 -0.50 -3.92
N PRO A 225 5.84 0.67 -3.87
CA PRO A 225 6.25 1.81 -4.71
C PRO A 225 7.65 2.35 -4.40
N TYR A 226 8.16 2.12 -3.18
CA TYR A 226 9.38 2.74 -2.65
C TYR A 226 10.54 1.75 -2.46
N LEU A 227 10.23 0.50 -2.14
CA LEU A 227 11.20 -0.52 -1.71
C LEU A 227 11.42 -1.59 -2.78
N PRO A 228 12.57 -2.30 -2.78
CA PRO A 228 12.68 -3.54 -3.54
C PRO A 228 11.59 -4.52 -3.11
N VAL A 229 11.00 -5.22 -4.07
CA VAL A 229 10.04 -6.31 -3.82
C VAL A 229 10.67 -7.58 -4.34
N ALA A 230 11.01 -8.53 -3.46
CA ALA A 230 11.68 -9.74 -3.84
C ALA A 230 11.17 -10.94 -3.03
N MET A 231 10.80 -12.02 -3.73
CA MET A 231 10.45 -13.29 -3.08
C MET A 231 11.64 -13.90 -2.30
N GLN A 232 12.85 -13.54 -2.70
CA GLN A 232 14.10 -13.89 -2.01
C GLN A 232 14.88 -12.60 -1.68
N PRO A 233 14.62 -11.95 -0.51
CA PRO A 233 15.20 -10.66 -0.15
C PRO A 233 16.71 -10.75 0.18
N ALA A 234 17.23 -11.94 0.44
CA ALA A 234 18.66 -12.21 0.62
C ALA A 234 18.96 -13.67 0.25
N PRO A 235 20.22 -14.04 -0.03
CA PRO A 235 20.60 -15.41 -0.34
C PRO A 235 20.11 -16.38 0.73
N GLY A 236 19.36 -17.42 0.30
CA GLY A 236 18.80 -18.45 1.17
C GLY A 236 17.68 -17.99 2.11
N VAL A 237 17.13 -16.79 1.91
CA VAL A 237 16.00 -16.26 2.69
C VAL A 237 14.80 -16.14 1.76
N GLU A 238 13.84 -17.04 1.91
CA GLU A 238 12.66 -17.11 1.04
C GLU A 238 11.40 -16.69 1.78
N ILE A 239 10.60 -15.83 1.13
CA ILE A 239 9.28 -15.40 1.57
C ILE A 239 8.24 -16.37 1.02
N ASP A 240 7.23 -16.72 1.82
CA ASP A 240 6.17 -17.63 1.37
C ASP A 240 5.07 -16.89 0.59
N ALA A 241 4.78 -15.64 0.93
CA ALA A 241 3.85 -14.80 0.14
C ALA A 241 4.13 -13.30 0.28
N ILE A 242 3.84 -12.56 -0.80
CA ILE A 242 3.87 -11.09 -0.85
C ILE A 242 2.54 -10.60 -1.43
N CYS A 243 1.93 -9.61 -0.74
CA CYS A 243 0.76 -8.91 -1.22
C CYS A 243 1.13 -7.48 -1.65
N VAL A 244 0.67 -7.05 -2.84
CA VAL A 244 0.99 -5.73 -3.40
C VAL A 244 -0.27 -5.00 -3.83
N SER A 245 -0.27 -3.68 -3.66
CA SER A 245 -1.30 -2.75 -4.14
C SER A 245 -0.77 -1.86 -5.26
N PRO A 246 -0.74 -2.32 -6.53
CA PRO A 246 -0.18 -1.56 -7.64
C PRO A 246 -0.85 -0.19 -7.88
N HIS A 247 -2.10 0.00 -7.44
CA HIS A 247 -2.78 1.30 -7.51
C HIS A 247 -2.08 2.41 -6.70
N LYS A 248 -1.12 2.07 -5.82
CA LYS A 248 -0.31 3.04 -5.06
C LYS A 248 0.97 3.47 -5.78
N PHE A 249 1.34 2.79 -6.85
CA PHE A 249 2.46 3.20 -7.70
C PHE A 249 2.10 4.42 -8.55
N ILE A 250 3.11 5.13 -9.02
CA ILE A 250 2.94 6.16 -10.05
C ILE A 250 2.43 5.47 -11.33
N GLY A 251 1.33 5.98 -11.88
CA GLY A 251 0.61 5.36 -13.00
C GLY A 251 -0.41 4.30 -12.57
N GLY A 252 -0.57 4.05 -11.26
CA GLY A 252 -1.30 2.92 -10.72
C GLY A 252 -2.83 2.97 -10.60
N PRO A 253 -3.52 4.11 -10.64
CA PRO A 253 -4.98 4.12 -10.49
C PRO A 253 -5.66 3.09 -11.39
N GLY A 254 -6.54 2.24 -10.81
CA GLY A 254 -7.24 1.17 -11.54
C GLY A 254 -6.45 -0.14 -11.73
N ALA A 255 -5.21 -0.25 -11.27
CA ALA A 255 -4.44 -1.49 -11.35
C ALA A 255 -4.95 -2.57 -10.37
N SER A 256 -4.92 -3.82 -10.82
CA SER A 256 -5.28 -4.99 -10.01
C SER A 256 -4.29 -5.20 -8.86
N GLY A 257 -4.79 -5.63 -7.70
CA GLY A 257 -3.98 -6.13 -6.60
C GLY A 257 -3.25 -7.41 -6.97
N LEU A 258 -2.12 -7.67 -6.32
CA LEU A 258 -1.28 -8.83 -6.59
C LEU A 258 -1.06 -9.66 -5.33
N LEU A 259 -1.05 -10.96 -5.53
CA LEU A 259 -0.58 -11.96 -4.58
C LEU A 259 0.49 -12.81 -5.27
N LEU A 260 1.72 -12.72 -4.77
CA LEU A 260 2.81 -13.61 -5.15
C LEU A 260 3.00 -14.63 -4.03
N LEU A 261 3.07 -15.91 -4.33
CA LEU A 261 3.27 -16.92 -3.29
C LEU A 261 3.97 -18.17 -3.80
N ARG A 262 4.63 -18.88 -2.89
CA ARG A 262 5.22 -20.19 -3.14
C ARG A 262 4.11 -21.23 -3.31
N ARG A 263 4.21 -22.04 -4.35
CA ARG A 263 3.20 -23.07 -4.65
C ARG A 263 3.14 -24.15 -3.57
N ASP A 264 4.27 -24.50 -2.98
CA ASP A 264 4.39 -25.52 -1.93
C ASP A 264 3.90 -25.05 -0.56
N ALA A 265 3.73 -23.75 -0.36
CA ALA A 265 3.14 -23.18 0.85
C ALA A 265 1.61 -23.33 0.91
N VAL A 266 0.97 -23.62 -0.22
CA VAL A 266 -0.49 -23.72 -0.34
C VAL A 266 -0.97 -25.09 0.17
N VAL A 267 -1.88 -25.08 1.13
CA VAL A 267 -2.48 -26.30 1.69
C VAL A 267 -3.87 -26.61 1.11
N ARG A 268 -4.56 -25.61 0.59
CA ARG A 268 -5.92 -25.74 0.06
C ARG A 268 -5.89 -26.14 -1.41
N GLN A 269 -6.66 -27.17 -1.76
CA GLN A 269 -6.79 -27.66 -3.14
C GLN A 269 -7.98 -27.03 -3.90
N ALA A 270 -9.02 -26.61 -3.20
CA ALA A 270 -10.14 -25.87 -3.77
C ALA A 270 -9.83 -24.38 -3.88
N PRO A 271 -10.41 -23.64 -4.85
CA PRO A 271 -10.27 -22.20 -4.95
C PRO A 271 -10.81 -21.50 -3.70
N THR A 272 -10.24 -20.33 -3.37
CA THR A 272 -10.77 -19.47 -2.31
C THR A 272 -12.11 -18.84 -2.71
N TRP A 273 -12.27 -18.54 -4.00
CA TRP A 273 -13.52 -18.09 -4.61
C TRP A 273 -13.88 -19.00 -5.79
N PRO A 274 -14.75 -20.00 -5.61
CA PRO A 274 -15.21 -20.84 -6.70
C PRO A 274 -16.04 -20.04 -7.71
N GLY A 275 -15.80 -20.28 -9.03
CA GLY A 275 -16.55 -19.60 -10.08
C GLY A 275 -16.03 -19.95 -11.46
N GLY A 276 -16.59 -19.30 -12.48
CA GLY A 276 -16.13 -19.45 -13.88
C GLY A 276 -14.63 -19.16 -14.00
N GLY A 277 -13.93 -19.91 -14.82
CA GLY A 277 -12.48 -19.81 -15.01
C GLY A 277 -11.64 -20.64 -14.04
N THR A 278 -12.18 -21.06 -12.88
CA THR A 278 -11.42 -21.83 -11.86
C THR A 278 -11.45 -23.34 -12.09
N VAL A 279 -12.28 -23.80 -13.01
CA VAL A 279 -12.57 -25.22 -13.26
C VAL A 279 -11.92 -25.71 -14.53
N ARG A 280 -11.61 -27.01 -14.58
CA ARG A 280 -11.25 -27.74 -15.78
C ARG A 280 -12.47 -28.42 -16.40
N PHE A 281 -13.40 -28.87 -15.54
CA PHE A 281 -14.63 -29.53 -15.95
C PHE A 281 -15.74 -29.28 -14.93
N VAL A 282 -16.97 -29.15 -15.41
CA VAL A 282 -18.19 -29.08 -14.57
C VAL A 282 -19.29 -29.89 -15.25
N SER A 283 -19.98 -30.74 -14.48
CA SER A 283 -21.16 -31.46 -14.89
C SER A 283 -22.29 -31.31 -13.87
N PRO A 284 -23.51 -31.86 -14.14
CA PRO A 284 -24.57 -31.90 -13.13
C PRO A 284 -24.15 -32.66 -11.84
N GLU A 285 -23.21 -33.61 -11.98
CA GLU A 285 -22.79 -34.51 -10.87
C GLU A 285 -21.58 -33.98 -10.08
N GLY A 286 -20.81 -33.01 -10.62
CA GLY A 286 -19.63 -32.52 -9.92
C GLY A 286 -18.72 -31.61 -10.76
N GLN A 287 -17.59 -31.25 -10.20
CA GLN A 287 -16.60 -30.37 -10.82
C GLN A 287 -15.17 -30.81 -10.53
N ASP A 288 -14.27 -30.51 -11.49
CA ASP A 288 -12.82 -30.58 -11.32
C ASP A 288 -12.21 -29.18 -11.44
N TYR A 289 -11.44 -28.78 -10.46
CA TYR A 289 -10.75 -27.49 -10.47
C TYR A 289 -9.47 -27.52 -11.29
N SER A 290 -9.03 -26.33 -11.73
CA SER A 290 -7.78 -26.18 -12.46
C SER A 290 -6.57 -26.59 -11.60
N GLY A 291 -5.62 -27.28 -12.22
CA GLY A 291 -4.32 -27.58 -11.63
C GLY A 291 -3.41 -26.36 -11.53
N SER A 292 -3.64 -25.32 -12.35
CA SER A 292 -2.92 -24.04 -12.23
C SER A 292 -3.47 -23.23 -11.05
N LEU A 293 -2.59 -22.86 -10.13
CA LEU A 293 -2.95 -22.06 -8.97
C LEU A 293 -3.47 -20.69 -9.37
N GLU A 294 -2.86 -20.05 -10.38
CA GLU A 294 -3.30 -18.77 -10.91
C GLU A 294 -4.73 -18.84 -11.48
N ALA A 295 -5.00 -19.83 -12.34
CA ALA A 295 -6.33 -19.99 -12.89
C ALA A 295 -7.36 -20.34 -11.81
N ARG A 296 -6.97 -21.14 -10.81
CA ARG A 296 -7.83 -21.52 -9.72
C ARG A 296 -8.23 -20.35 -8.82
N GLU A 297 -7.32 -19.37 -8.62
CA GLU A 297 -7.54 -18.22 -7.73
C GLU A 297 -8.05 -16.96 -8.45
N GLU A 298 -8.17 -16.98 -9.78
CA GLU A 298 -8.64 -15.84 -10.59
C GLU A 298 -10.04 -16.14 -11.16
N ALA A 299 -11.01 -16.27 -10.26
CA ALA A 299 -12.40 -16.53 -10.64
C ALA A 299 -13.05 -15.35 -11.36
N GLY A 300 -13.93 -15.68 -12.31
CA GLY A 300 -14.74 -14.71 -13.07
C GLY A 300 -14.00 -14.11 -14.27
N THR A 301 -14.61 -13.09 -14.88
CA THR A 301 -13.96 -12.34 -15.95
C THR A 301 -12.85 -11.47 -15.36
N PRO A 302 -11.59 -11.65 -15.80
CA PRO A 302 -10.47 -10.92 -15.23
C PRO A 302 -10.54 -9.42 -15.59
N ASN A 303 -10.01 -8.58 -14.70
CA ASN A 303 -9.79 -7.18 -14.98
C ASN A 303 -8.54 -7.00 -15.88
N VAL A 304 -8.67 -7.37 -17.16
CA VAL A 304 -7.55 -7.42 -18.11
C VAL A 304 -6.78 -6.10 -18.15
N VAL A 305 -7.49 -4.97 -18.18
CA VAL A 305 -6.86 -3.64 -18.18
C VAL A 305 -6.09 -3.39 -16.88
N GLY A 306 -6.70 -3.71 -15.76
CA GLY A 306 -6.04 -3.54 -14.44
C GLY A 306 -4.85 -4.47 -14.24
N ASP A 307 -4.90 -5.70 -14.80
CA ASP A 307 -3.82 -6.67 -14.73
C ASP A 307 -2.60 -6.20 -15.56
N ILE A 308 -2.86 -5.70 -16.77
CA ILE A 308 -1.83 -5.10 -17.62
C ILE A 308 -1.24 -3.86 -16.95
N ARG A 309 -2.10 -2.98 -16.42
CA ARG A 309 -1.69 -1.77 -15.70
C ARG A 309 -0.79 -2.11 -14.50
N ALA A 310 -1.09 -3.19 -13.78
CA ALA A 310 -0.24 -3.64 -12.69
C ALA A 310 1.20 -3.93 -13.15
N ALA A 311 1.38 -4.50 -14.33
CA ALA A 311 2.73 -4.70 -14.90
C ALA A 311 3.37 -3.37 -15.34
N LEU A 312 2.61 -2.49 -16.00
CA LEU A 312 3.14 -1.20 -16.47
C LEU A 312 3.73 -0.36 -15.34
N VAL A 313 3.12 -0.37 -14.14
CA VAL A 313 3.63 0.43 -13.03
C VAL A 313 4.90 -0.14 -12.40
N PHE A 314 5.13 -1.44 -12.50
CA PHE A 314 6.45 -2.02 -12.17
C PHE A 314 7.52 -1.54 -13.14
N LEU A 315 7.21 -1.43 -14.44
CA LEU A 315 8.12 -0.86 -15.43
C LEU A 315 8.36 0.64 -15.21
N VAL A 316 7.35 1.41 -14.77
CA VAL A 316 7.54 2.80 -14.36
C VAL A 316 8.52 2.88 -13.18
N LYS A 317 8.37 2.05 -12.17
CA LYS A 317 9.29 1.99 -11.04
C LYS A 317 10.71 1.59 -11.46
N GLU A 318 10.84 0.60 -12.36
CA GLU A 318 12.11 0.18 -12.94
C GLU A 318 12.79 1.33 -13.71
N ALA A 319 12.03 2.09 -14.50
CA ALA A 319 12.55 3.24 -15.24
C ALA A 319 13.00 4.39 -14.33
N ILE A 320 12.33 4.62 -13.20
CA ILE A 320 12.78 5.58 -12.19
C ILE A 320 14.12 5.13 -11.58
N GLY A 321 14.29 3.83 -11.39
CA GLY A 321 15.50 3.23 -10.84
C GLY A 321 15.51 3.20 -9.32
N LEU A 322 15.93 2.05 -8.76
CA LEU A 322 15.90 1.82 -7.32
C LEU A 322 16.87 2.72 -6.55
N ASP A 323 18.08 2.93 -7.09
CA ASP A 323 19.10 3.79 -6.44
C ASP A 323 18.62 5.24 -6.38
N HIS A 324 18.00 5.74 -7.46
CA HIS A 324 17.42 7.08 -7.48
C HIS A 324 16.27 7.19 -6.46
N LEU A 325 15.37 6.21 -6.41
CA LEU A 325 14.29 6.14 -5.41
C LEU A 325 14.83 6.21 -3.99
N GLN A 326 15.83 5.40 -3.65
CA GLN A 326 16.40 5.36 -2.30
C GLN A 326 17.09 6.67 -1.92
N THR A 327 17.94 7.19 -2.80
CA THR A 327 18.69 8.43 -2.58
C THR A 327 17.74 9.61 -2.44
N ARG A 328 16.78 9.75 -3.35
CA ARG A 328 15.80 10.85 -3.31
C ARG A 328 14.89 10.77 -2.09
N ASN A 329 14.37 9.59 -1.76
CA ASN A 329 13.54 9.40 -0.57
C ASN A 329 14.28 9.73 0.72
N ALA A 330 15.55 9.34 0.86
CA ALA A 330 16.37 9.69 2.01
C ALA A 330 16.58 11.21 2.11
N ALA A 331 16.88 11.87 0.99
CA ALA A 331 17.04 13.33 0.93
C ALA A 331 15.75 14.08 1.31
N LEU A 332 14.60 13.65 0.78
CA LEU A 332 13.28 14.21 1.09
C LEU A 332 12.92 14.02 2.57
N THR A 333 13.19 12.83 3.11
CA THR A 333 12.98 12.54 4.53
C THR A 333 13.80 13.46 5.42
N ALA A 334 15.10 13.57 5.16
CA ALA A 334 16.00 14.43 5.93
C ALA A 334 15.59 15.92 5.83
N ARG A 335 15.11 16.36 4.65
CA ARG A 335 14.65 17.73 4.43
C ARG A 335 13.41 18.06 5.29
N ALA A 336 12.42 17.17 5.33
CA ALA A 336 11.23 17.36 6.14
C ALA A 336 11.54 17.35 7.65
N PHE A 337 12.37 16.43 8.13
CA PHE A 337 12.78 16.41 9.55
C PHE A 337 13.52 17.67 9.95
N ARG A 338 14.39 18.22 9.10
CA ARG A 338 15.04 19.52 9.38
C ARG A 338 14.04 20.68 9.42
N ALA A 339 13.02 20.67 8.55
CA ALA A 339 12.03 21.75 8.50
C ALA A 339 11.05 21.74 9.68
N TRP A 340 10.66 20.55 10.14
CA TRP A 340 9.59 20.39 11.15
C TRP A 340 10.06 19.91 12.51
N GLY A 341 11.21 19.24 12.60
CA GLY A 341 11.70 18.62 13.84
C GLY A 341 11.93 19.57 15.01
N ASN A 342 12.22 20.85 14.70
CA ASN A 342 12.41 21.91 15.68
C ASN A 342 11.22 22.88 15.78
N CYS A 343 10.07 22.55 15.17
CA CYS A 343 8.87 23.37 15.24
C CYS A 343 8.01 22.91 16.42
N PRO A 344 7.92 23.65 17.54
CA PRO A 344 7.23 23.18 18.75
C PRO A 344 5.72 23.03 18.57
N GLN A 345 5.14 23.65 17.53
CA GLN A 345 3.75 23.53 17.20
C GLN A 345 3.42 22.23 16.45
N ILE A 346 4.43 21.57 15.86
CA ILE A 346 4.26 20.31 15.13
C ILE A 346 4.68 19.14 16.02
N ASP A 347 3.74 18.27 16.31
CA ASP A 347 3.98 16.99 16.96
C ASP A 347 4.12 15.91 15.86
N LEU A 348 5.37 15.65 15.46
CA LEU A 348 5.69 14.70 14.40
C LEU A 348 5.74 13.29 14.99
N LEU A 349 4.87 12.39 14.50
CA LEU A 349 4.71 11.05 15.05
C LEU A 349 5.79 10.07 14.57
N GLY A 350 6.12 9.09 15.43
CA GLY A 350 7.05 8.02 15.10
C GLY A 350 8.47 8.51 14.81
N GLN A 351 8.93 9.54 15.54
CA GLN A 351 10.31 10.00 15.46
C GLN A 351 11.26 8.90 15.95
N GLY A 352 12.42 8.79 15.31
CA GLY A 352 13.43 7.78 15.64
C GLY A 352 14.45 7.65 14.53
N GLU A 353 15.45 6.77 14.74
CA GLU A 353 16.57 6.56 13.82
C GLU A 353 16.29 5.49 12.76
N ALA A 354 15.15 4.78 12.84
CA ALA A 354 14.81 3.74 11.89
C ALA A 354 14.81 4.24 10.44
N PRO A 355 15.32 3.46 9.49
CA PRO A 355 15.22 3.77 8.07
C PRO A 355 13.75 3.99 7.67
N ARG A 356 13.51 5.02 6.85
CA ARG A 356 12.15 5.35 6.44
C ARG A 356 12.07 6.01 5.07
N VAL A 357 10.89 5.96 4.47
CA VAL A 357 10.53 6.74 3.29
C VAL A 357 9.83 8.04 3.71
N PRO A 358 9.72 9.04 2.82
CA PRO A 358 9.20 10.37 3.14
C PRO A 358 7.67 10.38 3.33
N VAL A 359 7.18 9.63 4.32
CA VAL A 359 5.79 9.60 4.80
C VAL A 359 5.79 10.19 6.21
N PHE A 360 4.95 11.18 6.43
CA PHE A 360 4.91 11.94 7.68
C PHE A 360 3.49 12.02 8.21
N SER A 361 3.33 11.64 9.47
CA SER A 361 2.11 11.82 10.24
C SER A 361 2.38 12.79 11.37
N PHE A 362 1.53 13.79 11.53
CA PHE A 362 1.73 14.84 12.51
C PHE A 362 0.42 15.38 13.07
N ARG A 363 0.51 16.00 14.24
CA ARG A 363 -0.57 16.80 14.86
C ARG A 363 -0.09 18.22 15.02
N ILE A 364 -1.01 19.18 15.01
CA ILE A 364 -0.72 20.60 15.25
C ILE A 364 -1.30 21.00 16.60
N ARG A 365 -0.45 21.52 17.48
CA ARG A 365 -0.84 21.97 18.83
C ARG A 365 -1.75 23.18 18.75
N ASP A 366 -2.76 23.24 19.62
CA ASP A 366 -3.73 24.34 19.69
C ASP A 366 -3.26 25.52 20.57
N GLY A 367 -2.14 25.36 21.27
CA GLY A 367 -1.61 26.33 22.21
C GLY A 367 -2.30 26.32 23.59
N GLN A 368 -3.29 25.42 23.81
CA GLN A 368 -4.05 25.26 25.05
C GLN A 368 -3.80 23.90 25.72
N GLY A 369 -2.79 23.18 25.27
CA GLY A 369 -2.44 21.85 25.76
C GLY A 369 -3.03 20.69 24.97
N GLY A 370 -3.80 20.97 23.92
CA GLY A 370 -4.41 20.03 23.00
C GLY A 370 -3.87 20.13 21.58
N PHE A 371 -4.69 19.65 20.64
CA PHE A 371 -4.37 19.65 19.21
C PHE A 371 -5.57 20.13 18.38
N VAL A 372 -5.28 20.87 17.31
CA VAL A 372 -6.28 21.18 16.30
C VAL A 372 -6.68 19.88 15.60
N HIS A 373 -7.97 19.68 15.38
CA HIS A 373 -8.49 18.44 14.83
C HIS A 373 -7.86 18.10 13.46
N GLN A 374 -7.44 16.85 13.27
CA GLN A 374 -6.68 16.42 12.07
C GLN A 374 -7.45 16.62 10.75
N GLN A 375 -8.77 16.44 10.75
CA GLN A 375 -9.57 16.70 9.55
C GLN A 375 -9.63 18.20 9.22
N LEU A 376 -9.64 19.07 10.23
CA LEU A 376 -9.58 20.52 10.04
C LEU A 376 -8.22 20.93 9.46
N ILE A 377 -7.10 20.40 9.98
CA ILE A 377 -5.77 20.65 9.40
C ILE A 377 -5.70 20.20 7.95
N THR A 378 -6.21 19.01 7.65
CA THR A 378 -6.27 18.48 6.28
C THR A 378 -7.11 19.37 5.38
N ARG A 379 -8.25 19.86 5.87
CA ARG A 379 -9.12 20.81 5.16
C ARG A 379 -8.41 22.13 4.90
N MET A 380 -7.74 22.70 5.90
CA MET A 380 -6.99 23.95 5.76
C MET A 380 -5.83 23.84 4.76
N LEU A 381 -5.11 22.71 4.75
CA LEU A 381 -4.07 22.44 3.75
C LEU A 381 -4.63 22.49 2.32
N SER A 382 -5.80 21.90 2.11
CA SER A 382 -6.49 21.93 0.81
C SER A 382 -6.98 23.33 0.46
N ASP A 383 -7.71 23.98 1.39
CA ASP A 383 -8.41 25.25 1.12
C ASP A 383 -7.47 26.44 0.96
N LEU A 384 -6.37 26.48 1.71
CA LEU A 384 -5.45 27.62 1.75
C LEU A 384 -4.23 27.46 0.87
N HIS A 385 -3.87 26.20 0.54
CA HIS A 385 -2.61 25.89 -0.16
C HIS A 385 -2.77 24.91 -1.32
N GLY A 386 -3.96 24.38 -1.58
CA GLY A 386 -4.19 23.36 -2.61
C GLY A 386 -3.52 22.01 -2.30
N ILE A 387 -2.96 21.81 -1.10
CA ILE A 387 -2.22 20.59 -0.72
C ILE A 387 -3.20 19.49 -0.36
N GLN A 388 -3.17 18.41 -1.11
CA GLN A 388 -4.03 17.23 -0.91
C GLN A 388 -3.32 16.24 0.00
N ALA A 389 -3.66 16.26 1.28
CA ALA A 389 -3.19 15.36 2.33
C ALA A 389 -4.35 14.49 2.84
N ARG A 390 -4.13 13.70 3.88
CA ARG A 390 -5.17 12.84 4.49
C ARG A 390 -5.22 13.03 6.00
N GLY A 391 -6.42 13.22 6.55
CA GLY A 391 -6.69 13.17 8.00
C GLY A 391 -7.25 11.82 8.43
N GLY A 392 -7.00 11.41 9.68
CA GLY A 392 -7.57 10.22 10.31
C GLY A 392 -6.54 9.22 10.82
N CYS A 393 -6.97 7.96 11.03
CA CYS A 393 -6.12 6.89 11.59
C CYS A 393 -5.37 6.06 10.54
N ALA A 394 -5.48 6.39 9.26
CA ALA A 394 -4.83 5.70 8.13
C ALA A 394 -5.03 4.17 8.12
N CYS A 395 -6.13 3.65 8.66
CA CYS A 395 -6.46 2.23 8.81
C CYS A 395 -5.38 1.41 9.54
N ALA A 396 -4.72 2.01 10.56
CA ALA A 396 -3.70 1.39 11.40
C ALA A 396 -4.05 1.58 12.90
N GLY A 397 -5.29 1.27 13.27
CA GLY A 397 -5.87 1.56 14.60
C GLY A 397 -4.98 1.19 15.78
N PRO A 398 -4.48 -0.05 15.93
CA PRO A 398 -3.62 -0.43 17.06
C PRO A 398 -2.36 0.43 17.14
N TYR A 399 -1.69 0.66 16.01
CA TYR A 399 -0.49 1.49 15.97
C TYR A 399 -0.80 2.96 16.33
N VAL A 400 -1.93 3.48 15.85
CA VAL A 400 -2.39 4.83 16.19
C VAL A 400 -2.62 4.97 17.69
N HIS A 401 -3.23 3.97 18.35
CA HIS A 401 -3.43 3.97 19.80
C HIS A 401 -2.09 4.11 20.53
N ARG A 402 -1.06 3.35 20.12
CA ARG A 402 0.28 3.47 20.71
C ARG A 402 0.92 4.83 20.46
N LEU A 403 0.89 5.32 19.21
CA LEU A 403 1.48 6.62 18.85
C LEU A 403 0.84 7.80 19.58
N LEU A 404 -0.46 7.71 19.87
CA LEU A 404 -1.22 8.78 20.53
C LEU A 404 -1.33 8.57 22.06
N GLY A 405 -0.78 7.48 22.59
CA GLY A 405 -0.86 7.17 24.02
C GLY A 405 -2.29 6.89 24.49
N ILE A 406 -3.13 6.28 23.65
CA ILE A 406 -4.52 5.96 23.97
C ILE A 406 -4.54 4.65 24.75
N ASP A 407 -4.88 4.73 26.02
CA ASP A 407 -5.07 3.57 26.89
C ASP A 407 -6.43 2.88 26.66
N ALA A 408 -6.65 1.76 27.34
CA ALA A 408 -7.85 0.94 27.19
C ALA A 408 -9.15 1.70 27.60
N GLU A 409 -9.09 2.50 28.67
CA GLU A 409 -10.25 3.26 29.15
C GLU A 409 -10.63 4.36 28.15
N THR A 410 -9.65 5.11 27.68
CA THR A 410 -9.81 6.14 26.66
C THR A 410 -10.33 5.51 25.34
N SER A 411 -9.78 4.36 24.95
CA SER A 411 -10.20 3.63 23.75
C SER A 411 -11.68 3.23 23.82
N GLU A 412 -12.16 2.71 24.97
CA GLU A 412 -13.58 2.32 25.10
C GLU A 412 -14.50 3.55 25.12
N ARG A 413 -14.08 4.64 25.74
CA ARG A 413 -14.83 5.91 25.70
C ARG A 413 -14.96 6.44 24.26
N LEU A 414 -13.86 6.46 23.50
CA LEU A 414 -13.85 6.87 22.09
C LEU A 414 -14.75 5.96 21.25
N ARG A 415 -14.64 4.63 21.46
CA ARG A 415 -15.49 3.64 20.79
C ARG A 415 -16.98 3.91 21.05
N ALA A 416 -17.37 4.15 22.31
CA ALA A 416 -18.75 4.43 22.66
C ALA A 416 -19.28 5.72 21.98
N ALA A 417 -18.48 6.78 21.95
CA ALA A 417 -18.82 8.04 21.29
C ALA A 417 -19.01 7.85 19.78
N ILE A 418 -18.08 7.14 19.12
CA ILE A 418 -18.14 6.88 17.68
C ILE A 418 -19.36 6.02 17.32
N LEU A 419 -19.68 4.98 18.12
CA LEU A 419 -20.86 4.14 17.91
C LEU A 419 -22.17 4.90 18.16
N ALA A 420 -22.13 5.98 18.96
CA ALA A 420 -23.24 6.90 19.16
C ALA A 420 -23.37 7.97 18.05
N GLY A 421 -22.48 7.94 17.05
CA GLY A 421 -22.51 8.84 15.88
C GLY A 421 -21.66 10.11 16.02
N ASP A 422 -20.81 10.24 17.05
CA ASP A 422 -19.85 11.34 17.19
C ASP A 422 -18.53 10.99 16.49
N GLU A 423 -18.51 11.16 15.18
CA GLU A 423 -17.36 10.84 14.32
C GLU A 423 -16.15 11.76 14.58
N VAL A 424 -16.34 12.93 15.18
CA VAL A 424 -15.27 13.87 15.54
C VAL A 424 -14.34 13.27 16.61
N GLN A 425 -14.85 12.36 17.43
CA GLN A 425 -14.02 11.69 18.45
C GLN A 425 -13.02 10.68 17.88
N LYS A 426 -13.07 10.37 16.58
CA LYS A 426 -12.08 9.46 15.96
C LYS A 426 -10.66 9.99 16.14
N PRO A 427 -9.79 9.22 16.82
CA PRO A 427 -8.40 9.62 16.97
C PRO A 427 -7.67 9.60 15.62
N GLY A 428 -6.71 10.48 15.45
CA GLY A 428 -5.95 10.51 14.21
C GLY A 428 -4.92 11.64 14.16
N PHE A 429 -4.38 11.78 12.97
CA PHE A 429 -3.34 12.74 12.62
C PHE A 429 -3.56 13.20 11.18
N THR A 430 -2.87 14.26 10.77
CA THR A 430 -2.72 14.60 9.35
C THR A 430 -1.50 13.87 8.81
N ARG A 431 -1.67 13.16 7.66
CA ARG A 431 -0.60 12.46 6.98
C ARG A 431 -0.40 13.03 5.59
N LEU A 432 0.84 13.26 5.23
CA LEU A 432 1.26 13.52 3.86
C LEU A 432 2.54 12.77 3.51
N ASN A 433 2.83 12.66 2.23
CA ASN A 433 4.11 12.15 1.79
C ASN A 433 4.66 12.92 0.57
N LEU A 434 5.98 12.96 0.47
CA LEU A 434 6.70 13.58 -0.63
C LEU A 434 7.02 12.50 -1.68
N SER A 435 6.79 12.81 -2.96
CA SER A 435 7.06 11.89 -4.06
C SER A 435 8.44 12.12 -4.65
N VAL A 436 9.07 11.03 -5.11
CA VAL A 436 10.35 11.07 -5.84
C VAL A 436 10.32 11.99 -7.07
N LEU A 437 9.16 12.15 -7.71
CA LEU A 437 8.98 13.01 -8.88
C LEU A 437 8.63 14.47 -8.54
N MET A 438 8.49 14.84 -7.26
CA MET A 438 8.26 16.25 -6.88
C MET A 438 9.50 17.10 -7.17
N GLU A 439 9.28 18.28 -7.69
CA GLU A 439 10.29 19.34 -7.81
C GLU A 439 10.64 19.88 -6.43
N ASP A 440 11.87 20.39 -6.30
CA ASP A 440 12.34 20.88 -5.00
C ASP A 440 11.54 22.08 -4.51
N GLU A 441 11.10 22.94 -5.42
CA GLU A 441 10.23 24.09 -5.16
C GLU A 441 8.87 23.65 -4.60
N THR A 442 8.30 22.57 -5.15
CA THR A 442 7.04 21.99 -4.64
C THR A 442 7.25 21.38 -3.25
N VAL A 443 8.38 20.73 -3.02
CA VAL A 443 8.73 20.20 -1.70
C VAL A 443 8.86 21.33 -0.68
N ASP A 444 9.60 22.40 -0.99
CA ASP A 444 9.73 23.55 -0.09
C ASP A 444 8.40 24.21 0.19
N PHE A 445 7.56 24.37 -0.84
CA PHE A 445 6.21 24.91 -0.68
C PHE A 445 5.40 24.08 0.33
N ILE A 446 5.42 22.75 0.23
CA ILE A 446 4.72 21.86 1.20
C ILE A 446 5.28 22.06 2.61
N LEU A 447 6.61 22.07 2.75
CA LEU A 447 7.26 22.18 4.05
C LEU A 447 6.94 23.52 4.73
N ASP A 448 6.97 24.62 3.98
CA ASP A 448 6.66 25.96 4.47
C ASP A 448 5.17 26.15 4.75
N ALA A 449 4.29 25.61 3.92
CA ALA A 449 2.83 25.66 4.13
C ALA A 449 2.43 24.95 5.44
N VAL A 450 2.98 23.75 5.70
CA VAL A 450 2.72 23.03 6.96
C VAL A 450 3.23 23.83 8.15
N ARG A 451 4.42 24.42 8.07
CA ARG A 451 4.98 25.24 9.14
C ARG A 451 4.17 26.51 9.40
N ALA A 452 3.77 27.22 8.34
CA ALA A 452 2.92 28.40 8.44
C ALA A 452 1.54 28.05 9.02
N LEU A 453 0.95 26.93 8.59
CA LEU A 453 -0.32 26.46 9.13
C LEU A 453 -0.18 26.08 10.62
N ALA A 454 0.90 25.44 11.02
CA ALA A 454 1.14 25.09 12.42
C ALA A 454 1.14 26.32 13.36
N GLN A 455 1.61 27.46 12.85
CA GLN A 455 1.62 28.72 13.60
C GLN A 455 0.24 29.40 13.66
N ASN A 456 -0.58 29.24 12.60
CA ASN A 456 -1.81 30.02 12.41
C ASN A 456 -3.11 29.21 12.60
N ALA A 457 -3.08 27.88 12.59
CA ALA A 457 -4.27 27.03 12.61
C ALA A 457 -5.20 27.32 13.80
N PRO A 458 -4.72 27.55 15.03
CA PRO A 458 -5.62 27.87 16.15
C PRO A 458 -6.43 29.16 15.91
N ALA A 459 -5.81 30.19 15.31
CA ALA A 459 -6.48 31.45 14.97
C ALA A 459 -7.42 31.32 13.79
N LEU A 460 -7.18 30.38 12.88
CA LEU A 460 -8.01 30.11 11.71
C LEU A 460 -9.18 29.15 12.00
N ALA A 461 -9.07 28.31 13.02
CA ALA A 461 -10.08 27.31 13.37
C ALA A 461 -11.50 27.87 13.51
N PRO A 462 -11.74 29.06 14.12
CA PRO A 462 -13.07 29.65 14.23
C PRO A 462 -13.73 30.02 12.88
N ARG A 463 -12.96 30.05 11.79
CA ARG A 463 -13.48 30.28 10.43
C ARG A 463 -14.15 29.05 9.81
N TYR A 464 -14.15 27.94 10.52
CA TYR A 464 -14.74 26.68 10.08
C TYR A 464 -15.81 26.26 11.08
N GLU A 465 -16.80 25.56 10.57
CA GLU A 465 -17.79 24.82 11.37
C GLU A 465 -17.67 23.34 11.10
N VAL A 466 -18.12 22.51 12.03
CA VAL A 466 -18.01 21.05 11.96
C VAL A 466 -19.37 20.40 11.90
N ASP A 467 -19.54 19.48 10.96
CA ASP A 467 -20.55 18.43 11.00
C ASP A 467 -19.99 17.28 11.84
N ALA A 468 -20.45 17.19 13.09
CA ALA A 468 -19.94 16.22 14.05
C ALA A 468 -20.28 14.77 13.66
N ALA A 469 -21.41 14.54 12.98
CA ALA A 469 -21.85 13.22 12.57
C ALA A 469 -20.95 12.61 11.46
N HIS A 470 -20.27 13.45 10.70
CA HIS A 470 -19.40 13.02 9.59
C HIS A 470 -17.94 13.44 9.76
N ALA A 471 -17.61 14.17 10.83
CA ALA A 471 -16.30 14.81 11.05
C ALA A 471 -15.85 15.66 9.84
N ILE A 472 -16.77 16.35 9.18
CA ILE A 472 -16.52 17.21 8.03
C ILE A 472 -16.45 18.67 8.50
N PHE A 473 -15.36 19.34 8.16
CA PHE A 473 -15.18 20.77 8.42
C PHE A 473 -15.46 21.58 7.15
N VAL A 474 -16.33 22.57 7.27
CA VAL A 474 -16.68 23.49 6.18
C VAL A 474 -16.37 24.93 6.58
N PRO A 475 -15.82 25.76 5.68
CA PRO A 475 -15.60 27.16 6.00
C PRO A 475 -16.94 27.87 6.22
N ARG A 476 -16.96 28.74 7.20
CA ARG A 476 -18.08 29.67 7.37
C ARG A 476 -18.00 30.68 6.22
N VAL A 477 -18.97 30.62 5.32
CA VAL A 477 -19.11 31.61 4.25
C VAL A 477 -19.50 32.91 4.94
N ALA A 478 -18.73 33.98 4.69
CA ALA A 478 -19.02 35.33 5.20
C ALA A 478 -20.21 35.95 4.46
#